data_c38bf74b157ebeabfc5867e3c894180b
#
_entry.id   c38bf74b157ebeabfc5867e3c894180b
#
_cell.length_a   1.000
_cell.length_b   1.000
_cell.length_c   1.000
_cell.angle_alpha   90.00
_cell.angle_beta   90.00
_cell.angle_gamma   90.00
#
_symmetry.space_group_name_H-M   'P 1'
#
loop_
_entity.id
_entity.type
_entity.pdbx_description
1 polymer ?
#
loop_
_entity_poly.entity_id
_entity_poly.type
_entity_poly.pdbx_seq_one_letter_code
_entity_poly.pdbx_strand_id
1 'polypeptide(L)'
;MEIRKALLIFSVLLITMMTFVFCGQTSVQNKNQMVRLAKLVIDSTQLENYNALLKEEIEASVRVEPGVLTLYAVAEKNNPTHITILEIYADTVAYKSHILTPHFIKYKNGTKDMVKSLELVETVPLVPGMKIK
;
A
#
# COMPACT_ATOMS: atom_id res chain seq x y z
N MET A 1 -20.73 -20.87 55.70
CA MET A 1 -20.04 -21.78 54.73
C MET A 1 -20.64 -21.68 53.33
N GLU A 2 -21.87 -21.31 53.19
CA GLU A 2 -22.60 -21.20 51.91
C GLU A 2 -22.20 -19.97 51.08
N ILE A 3 -21.94 -18.82 51.72
CA ILE A 3 -21.62 -17.56 51.03
C ILE A 3 -20.23 -17.64 50.30
N ARG A 4 -19.29 -18.38 50.91
CA ARG A 4 -17.94 -18.55 50.29
C ARG A 4 -17.97 -19.44 49.04
N LYS A 5 -18.90 -20.42 49.00
CA LYS A 5 -19.08 -21.28 47.81
C LYS A 5 -19.75 -20.53 46.67
N ALA A 6 -20.71 -19.65 46.97
CA ALA A 6 -21.37 -18.81 45.98
C ALA A 6 -20.39 -17.81 45.36
N LEU A 7 -19.46 -17.20 46.13
CA LEU A 7 -18.46 -16.28 45.63
C LEU A 7 -17.43 -16.98 44.69
N LEU A 8 -17.06 -18.23 45.02
CA LEU A 8 -16.14 -19.00 44.20
C LEU A 8 -16.75 -19.41 42.84
N ILE A 9 -18.03 -19.76 42.83
CA ILE A 9 -18.76 -20.13 41.61
C ILE A 9 -18.92 -18.89 40.70
N PHE A 10 -19.19 -17.71 41.26
CA PHE A 10 -19.31 -16.46 40.49
C PHE A 10 -17.95 -16.02 39.90
N SER A 11 -16.85 -16.22 40.61
CA SER A 11 -15.51 -15.86 40.08
C SER A 11 -15.05 -16.79 38.95
N VAL A 12 -15.41 -18.07 39.00
CA VAL A 12 -15.09 -19.04 37.94
C VAL A 12 -15.93 -18.79 36.67
N LEU A 13 -17.21 -18.38 36.85
CA LEU A 13 -18.07 -18.04 35.71
C LEU A 13 -17.64 -16.76 34.98
N LEU A 14 -17.05 -15.79 35.70
CA LEU A 14 -16.56 -14.55 35.11
C LEU A 14 -15.26 -14.71 34.31
N ILE A 15 -14.43 -15.71 34.67
CA ILE A 15 -13.16 -16.01 34.00
C ILE A 15 -13.37 -16.79 32.68
N THR A 16 -14.45 -17.58 32.59
CA THR A 16 -14.73 -18.36 31.37
C THR A 16 -15.40 -17.58 30.25
N MET A 17 -15.84 -16.34 30.49
CA MET A 17 -16.49 -15.51 29.47
C MET A 17 -15.52 -14.52 28.76
N MET A 18 -14.24 -14.54 29.11
CA MET A 18 -13.25 -13.62 28.54
C MET A 18 -12.31 -14.26 27.50
N THR A 19 -12.65 -15.46 27.04
CA THR A 19 -11.93 -16.11 25.94
C THR A 19 -12.88 -16.39 24.81
N PHE A 20 -12.94 -15.55 23.82
CA PHE A 20 -13.26 -15.82 22.41
C PHE A 20 -13.79 -14.57 21.71
N VAL A 21 -12.96 -13.55 21.60
CA VAL A 21 -13.05 -12.68 20.43
C VAL A 21 -11.67 -12.66 19.78
N PHE A 22 -11.22 -13.81 19.34
CA PHE A 22 -10.24 -13.87 18.26
C PHE A 22 -11.04 -13.65 16.97
N CYS A 23 -11.36 -12.38 16.71
CA CYS A 23 -11.88 -11.98 15.43
C CYS A 23 -10.78 -12.23 14.41
N GLY A 24 -10.80 -13.42 13.82
CA GLY A 24 -10.01 -13.71 12.64
C GLY A 24 -10.38 -12.68 11.59
N GLN A 25 -9.54 -11.66 11.39
CA GLN A 25 -9.60 -10.80 10.22
C GLN A 25 -9.32 -11.69 9.02
N THR A 26 -10.36 -12.33 8.50
CA THR A 26 -10.34 -12.78 7.11
C THR A 26 -10.23 -11.53 6.29
N SER A 27 -9.03 -11.24 5.81
CA SER A 27 -8.83 -10.20 4.82
C SER A 27 -9.64 -10.62 3.58
N VAL A 28 -10.86 -10.12 3.49
CA VAL A 28 -11.63 -10.18 2.25
C VAL A 28 -10.81 -9.39 1.25
N GLN A 29 -10.09 -10.12 0.40
CA GLN A 29 -9.38 -9.50 -0.69
C GLN A 29 -10.43 -8.86 -1.60
N ASN A 30 -10.39 -7.54 -1.65
CA ASN A 30 -11.33 -6.78 -2.45
C ASN A 30 -11.05 -7.07 -3.93
N LYS A 31 -12.03 -7.71 -4.61
CA LYS A 31 -11.97 -8.03 -6.05
C LYS A 31 -11.83 -6.77 -6.93
N ASN A 32 -11.93 -5.59 -6.35
CA ASN A 32 -11.93 -4.31 -7.04
C ASN A 32 -10.56 -3.61 -7.02
N GLN A 33 -9.52 -4.25 -6.47
CA GLN A 33 -8.18 -3.64 -6.45
C GLN A 33 -7.72 -3.30 -7.86
N MET A 34 -7.20 -2.09 -8.03
CA MET A 34 -6.50 -1.68 -9.22
C MET A 34 -5.02 -1.96 -9.03
N VAL A 35 -4.46 -2.82 -9.87
CA VAL A 35 -3.03 -3.19 -9.84
C VAL A 35 -2.39 -2.81 -11.16
N ARG A 36 -1.28 -2.08 -11.07
CA ARG A 36 -0.60 -1.56 -12.26
C ARG A 36 0.92 -1.57 -12.09
N LEU A 37 1.62 -1.67 -13.19
CA LEU A 37 3.05 -1.39 -13.29
C LEU A 37 3.25 -0.07 -14.06
N ALA A 38 3.93 0.89 -13.44
CA ALA A 38 4.48 2.03 -14.14
C ALA A 38 5.95 1.74 -14.46
N LYS A 39 6.29 1.68 -15.75
CA LYS A 39 7.66 1.48 -16.22
C LYS A 39 8.19 2.78 -16.79
N LEU A 40 9.28 3.26 -16.24
CA LEU A 40 9.85 4.57 -16.58
C LEU A 40 11.29 4.43 -17.05
N VAL A 41 11.65 5.30 -17.99
CA VAL A 41 13.05 5.57 -18.34
C VAL A 41 13.34 7.03 -18.00
N ILE A 42 14.34 7.24 -17.13
CA ILE A 42 14.67 8.55 -16.60
C ILE A 42 15.91 9.08 -17.29
N ASP A 43 16.00 10.40 -17.48
CA ASP A 43 17.23 11.06 -17.91
C ASP A 43 18.34 10.80 -16.89
N SER A 44 19.45 10.24 -17.35
CA SER A 44 20.58 9.88 -16.48
C SER A 44 21.16 11.07 -15.73
N THR A 45 21.09 12.26 -16.30
CA THR A 45 21.58 13.50 -15.68
C THR A 45 20.67 14.03 -14.58
N GLN A 46 19.41 13.54 -14.53
CA GLN A 46 18.38 13.95 -13.58
C GLN A 46 17.99 12.85 -12.59
N LEU A 47 18.65 11.69 -12.66
CA LEU A 47 18.25 10.50 -11.91
C LEU A 47 18.18 10.73 -10.38
N GLU A 48 19.16 11.44 -9.83
CA GLU A 48 19.21 11.73 -8.39
C GLU A 48 18.02 12.61 -7.96
N ASN A 49 17.74 13.68 -8.71
CA ASN A 49 16.62 14.58 -8.46
C ASN A 49 15.27 13.85 -8.61
N TYR A 50 15.16 13.02 -9.65
CA TYR A 50 13.99 12.18 -9.87
C TYR A 50 13.73 11.25 -8.67
N ASN A 51 14.76 10.53 -8.22
CA ASN A 51 14.66 9.59 -7.10
C ASN A 51 14.26 10.29 -5.81
N ALA A 52 14.74 11.52 -5.56
CA ALA A 52 14.35 12.30 -4.38
C ALA A 52 12.86 12.67 -4.41
N LEU A 53 12.34 13.13 -5.55
CA LEU A 53 10.93 13.48 -5.73
C LEU A 53 10.02 12.25 -5.67
N LEU A 54 10.43 11.13 -6.28
CA LEU A 54 9.69 9.87 -6.22
C LEU A 54 9.61 9.33 -4.78
N LYS A 55 10.72 9.39 -4.04
CA LYS A 55 10.75 8.96 -2.63
C LYS A 55 9.77 9.78 -1.80
N GLU A 56 9.80 11.11 -1.92
CA GLU A 56 8.89 11.99 -1.19
C GLU A 56 7.41 11.67 -1.49
N GLU A 57 7.10 11.46 -2.75
CA GLU A 57 5.76 11.13 -3.22
C GLU A 57 5.27 9.80 -2.63
N ILE A 58 6.05 8.72 -2.77
CA ILE A 58 5.70 7.38 -2.26
C ILE A 58 5.50 7.41 -0.75
N GLU A 59 6.43 8.03 0.00
CA GLU A 59 6.35 8.13 1.46
C GLU A 59 5.11 8.90 1.92
N ALA A 60 4.75 9.97 1.21
CA ALA A 60 3.54 10.73 1.51
C ALA A 60 2.28 9.90 1.22
N SER A 61 2.18 9.32 0.03
CA SER A 61 1.00 8.57 -0.42
C SER A 61 0.69 7.39 0.48
N VAL A 62 1.68 6.56 0.77
CA VAL A 62 1.49 5.36 1.63
C VAL A 62 1.12 5.75 3.06
N ARG A 63 1.62 6.89 3.56
CA ARG A 63 1.33 7.35 4.92
C ARG A 63 -0.05 7.97 5.09
N VAL A 64 -0.52 8.77 4.11
CA VAL A 64 -1.72 9.61 4.30
C VAL A 64 -2.93 9.20 3.46
N GLU A 65 -2.76 8.31 2.50
CA GLU A 65 -3.83 7.87 1.61
C GLU A 65 -4.24 6.42 1.92
N PRO A 66 -5.35 6.19 2.65
CA PRO A 66 -5.76 4.82 3.01
C PRO A 66 -6.12 3.95 1.79
N GLY A 67 -6.41 4.55 0.64
CA GLY A 67 -6.68 3.84 -0.60
C GLY A 67 -5.42 3.46 -1.41
N VAL A 68 -4.24 3.99 -1.06
CA VAL A 68 -2.95 3.58 -1.62
C VAL A 68 -2.41 2.43 -0.79
N LEU A 69 -2.51 1.21 -1.33
CA LEU A 69 -2.13 -0.01 -0.61
C LEU A 69 -0.65 -0.35 -0.79
N THR A 70 -0.10 -0.04 -1.96
CA THR A 70 1.30 -0.29 -2.29
C THR A 70 1.76 0.68 -3.37
N LEU A 71 2.89 1.32 -3.13
CA LEU A 71 3.75 1.95 -4.14
C LEU A 71 5.17 1.44 -3.89
N TYR A 72 5.63 0.51 -4.72
CA TYR A 72 6.93 -0.12 -4.54
C TYR A 72 7.77 0.06 -5.79
N ALA A 73 8.75 0.95 -5.71
CA ALA A 73 9.63 1.30 -6.81
C ALA A 73 10.93 0.51 -6.75
N VAL A 74 11.35 -0.01 -7.89
CA VAL A 74 12.63 -0.70 -8.08
C VAL A 74 13.31 -0.18 -9.33
N ALA A 75 14.63 -0.07 -9.29
CA ALA A 75 15.46 0.21 -10.46
C ALA A 75 16.21 -1.04 -10.91
N GLU A 76 16.49 -1.15 -12.20
CA GLU A 76 17.34 -2.22 -12.71
C GLU A 76 18.77 -2.05 -12.19
N LYS A 77 19.35 -3.13 -11.65
CA LYS A 77 20.70 -3.09 -11.06
C LYS A 77 21.77 -2.61 -12.04
N ASN A 78 21.69 -3.05 -13.29
CA ASN A 78 22.67 -2.75 -14.33
C ASN A 78 22.28 -1.53 -15.20
N ASN A 79 21.08 -0.99 -14.99
CA ASN A 79 20.57 0.19 -15.71
C ASN A 79 19.63 1.01 -14.80
N PRO A 80 20.17 1.77 -13.85
CA PRO A 80 19.41 2.42 -12.79
C PRO A 80 18.44 3.51 -13.28
N THR A 81 18.52 3.92 -14.54
CA THR A 81 17.53 4.82 -15.16
C THR A 81 16.22 4.13 -15.52
N HIS A 82 16.20 2.80 -15.56
CA HIS A 82 14.98 2.01 -15.78
C HIS A 82 14.35 1.68 -14.44
N ILE A 83 13.21 2.30 -14.18
CA ILE A 83 12.46 2.17 -12.92
C ILE A 83 11.10 1.53 -13.18
N THR A 84 10.74 0.57 -12.36
CA THR A 84 9.40 -0.02 -12.35
C THR A 84 8.76 0.22 -10.99
N ILE A 85 7.52 0.73 -10.99
CA ILE A 85 6.74 0.93 -9.77
C ILE A 85 5.56 -0.05 -9.81
N LEU A 86 5.48 -0.93 -8.81
CA LEU A 86 4.27 -1.71 -8.55
C LEU A 86 3.31 -0.81 -7.77
N GLU A 87 2.14 -0.56 -8.36
CA GLU A 87 1.09 0.26 -7.80
C GLU A 87 -0.12 -0.63 -7.47
N ILE A 88 -0.60 -0.58 -6.22
CA ILE A 88 -1.83 -1.26 -5.79
C ILE A 88 -2.71 -0.25 -5.06
N TYR A 89 -3.89 -0.03 -5.60
CA TYR A 89 -4.93 0.82 -5.01
C TYR A 89 -6.12 -0.03 -4.54
N ALA A 90 -6.83 0.44 -3.54
CA ALA A 90 -8.03 -0.24 -3.03
C ALA A 90 -9.09 -0.43 -4.13
N ASP A 91 -9.19 0.53 -5.03
CA ASP A 91 -10.05 0.53 -6.22
C ASP A 91 -9.65 1.68 -7.18
N THR A 92 -10.40 1.82 -8.26
CA THR A 92 -10.20 2.91 -9.22
C THR A 92 -10.56 4.30 -8.66
N VAL A 93 -11.41 4.38 -7.62
CA VAL A 93 -11.76 5.66 -6.97
C VAL A 93 -10.55 6.15 -6.17
N ALA A 94 -9.90 5.26 -5.42
CA ALA A 94 -8.67 5.56 -4.69
C ALA A 94 -7.56 6.06 -5.63
N TYR A 95 -7.37 5.41 -6.78
CA TYR A 95 -6.43 5.89 -7.80
C TYR A 95 -6.78 7.30 -8.31
N LYS A 96 -8.06 7.55 -8.65
CA LYS A 96 -8.50 8.87 -9.11
C LYS A 96 -8.30 9.96 -8.04
N SER A 97 -8.47 9.61 -6.77
CA SER A 97 -8.18 10.52 -5.65
C SER A 97 -6.68 10.80 -5.54
N HIS A 98 -5.85 9.74 -5.60
CA HIS A 98 -4.41 9.82 -5.52
C HIS A 98 -3.80 10.81 -6.52
N ILE A 99 -4.16 10.74 -7.79
CA ILE A 99 -3.61 11.61 -8.85
C ILE A 99 -3.98 13.09 -8.71
N LEU A 100 -4.90 13.43 -7.81
CA LEU A 100 -5.30 14.80 -7.49
C LEU A 100 -4.68 15.33 -6.19
N THR A 101 -3.90 14.52 -5.49
CA THR A 101 -3.25 14.93 -4.23
C THR A 101 -2.12 15.93 -4.48
N PRO A 102 -1.85 16.83 -3.52
CA PRO A 102 -0.78 17.81 -3.65
C PRO A 102 0.60 17.17 -3.85
N HIS A 103 0.89 16.05 -3.18
CA HIS A 103 2.18 15.36 -3.30
C HIS A 103 2.34 14.68 -4.67
N PHE A 104 1.29 14.05 -5.21
CA PHE A 104 1.33 13.52 -6.57
C PHE A 104 1.51 14.63 -7.63
N ILE A 105 0.77 15.73 -7.50
CA ILE A 105 0.87 16.87 -8.43
C ILE A 105 2.27 17.49 -8.36
N LYS A 106 2.86 17.63 -7.15
CA LYS A 106 4.23 18.10 -6.97
C LYS A 106 5.23 17.18 -7.69
N TYR A 107 5.12 15.87 -7.45
CA TYR A 107 5.96 14.87 -8.12
C TYR A 107 5.81 14.96 -9.64
N LYS A 108 4.59 14.87 -10.15
CA LYS A 108 4.31 14.90 -11.60
C LYS A 108 4.87 16.14 -12.28
N ASN A 109 4.67 17.32 -11.68
CA ASN A 109 5.15 18.58 -12.24
C ASN A 109 6.67 18.71 -12.15
N GLY A 110 7.25 18.24 -11.03
CA GLY A 110 8.69 18.29 -10.79
C GLY A 110 9.49 17.35 -11.70
N THR A 111 8.88 16.22 -12.12
CA THR A 111 9.57 15.18 -12.87
C THR A 111 9.25 15.13 -14.36
N LYS A 112 8.32 15.95 -14.86
CA LYS A 112 7.83 15.89 -16.25
C LYS A 112 8.95 15.98 -17.31
N ASP A 113 9.98 16.76 -17.05
CA ASP A 113 11.10 16.96 -17.97
C ASP A 113 12.27 15.98 -17.72
N MET A 114 12.14 15.11 -16.71
CA MET A 114 13.12 14.08 -16.34
C MET A 114 12.76 12.71 -16.93
N VAL A 115 11.49 12.49 -17.26
CA VAL A 115 10.97 11.21 -17.76
C VAL A 115 11.08 11.17 -19.27
N LYS A 116 11.93 10.26 -19.80
CA LYS A 116 12.08 10.02 -21.24
C LYS A 116 10.99 9.11 -21.81
N SER A 117 10.54 8.15 -21.03
CA SER A 117 9.39 7.31 -21.38
C SER A 117 8.64 6.85 -20.16
N LEU A 118 7.33 6.64 -20.31
CA LEU A 118 6.43 6.07 -19.32
C LEU A 118 5.49 5.08 -20.03
N GLU A 119 5.49 3.85 -19.56
CA GLU A 119 4.52 2.82 -19.93
C GLU A 119 3.69 2.45 -18.69
N LEU A 120 2.37 2.53 -18.78
CA LEU A 120 1.44 2.08 -17.75
C LEU A 120 0.81 0.75 -18.18
N VAL A 121 1.11 -0.32 -17.44
CA VAL A 121 0.62 -1.67 -17.73
C VAL A 121 -0.43 -2.05 -16.70
N GLU A 122 -1.69 -2.12 -17.11
CA GLU A 122 -2.77 -2.64 -16.27
C GLU A 122 -2.57 -4.15 -16.07
N THR A 123 -2.68 -4.60 -14.82
CA THR A 123 -2.40 -5.98 -14.45
C THR A 123 -3.49 -6.57 -13.59
N VAL A 124 -3.53 -7.90 -13.52
CA VAL A 124 -4.40 -8.64 -12.60
C VAL A 124 -3.55 -9.53 -11.71
N PRO A 125 -3.80 -9.60 -10.40
CA PRO A 125 -3.09 -10.50 -9.51
C PRO A 125 -3.34 -11.97 -9.90
N LEU A 126 -2.28 -12.75 -10.12
CA LEU A 126 -2.39 -14.18 -10.41
C LEU A 126 -2.72 -15.00 -9.16
N VAL A 127 -2.21 -14.56 -8.01
CA VAL A 127 -2.43 -15.19 -6.71
C VAL A 127 -2.93 -14.15 -5.72
N PRO A 128 -4.19 -13.75 -5.83
CA PRO A 128 -4.73 -12.62 -5.09
C PRO A 128 -4.77 -12.80 -3.56
N GLY A 129 -4.71 -14.03 -3.04
CA GLY A 129 -4.64 -14.31 -1.60
C GLY A 129 -3.25 -14.13 -0.97
N MET A 130 -2.20 -13.91 -1.76
CA MET A 130 -0.85 -13.70 -1.24
C MET A 130 -0.69 -12.30 -0.67
N LYS A 131 -0.18 -12.23 0.55
CA LYS A 131 0.22 -10.97 1.19
C LYS A 131 1.73 -10.78 1.04
N ILE A 132 2.14 -9.56 0.79
CA ILE A 132 3.55 -9.15 0.96
C ILE A 132 3.81 -9.13 2.47
N LYS A 133 4.72 -9.99 2.92
CA LYS A 133 5.12 -10.09 4.34
C LYS A 133 6.18 -9.05 4.64
#